data_994efa81b9059bbadb1d52edcad147a9
#
_entry.id   994efa81b9059bbadb1d52edcad147a9
#
_cell.length_a   1.000
_cell.length_b   1.000
_cell.length_c   1.000
_cell.angle_alpha   90.00
_cell.angle_beta   90.00
_cell.angle_gamma   90.00
#
_symmetry.space_group_name_H-M   'P 1'
#
loop_
_entity.id
_entity.type
_entity.pdbx_description
1 polymer ?
#
loop_
_entity_poly.entity_id
_entity_poly.type
_entity_poly.pdbx_seq_one_letter_code
_entity_poly.pdbx_strand_id
1 'polypeptide(L)'
;MAVGDDAYLAEIPDLASVVVVGGGHNGLIAAAYLARAGVDTVLVEARDDVGGCASTVTDLGARFNICNCDHTMIRAMPMLDELDLASHGLQYLEAEFSMVHTTYDDDPSWVFHSNVDAHLNDLAHTHPHWVTPYRRYIADAMPVAKLALEIARTTPSTRSFLARVAAMRGRGALRLLRWSRLSALEVLNEYFDDWRMWMPAVATGPTVWGVHPGVPGTGLAAASYATRHVVRTGRPVGGSGALTDALRRSFEAAGGRTVLGHSVRQLEIDTAGVSAIILDDGHRIEARTVIAACDPQRVFHDWLTADQSGLRSAVSRWRSQPVHDGYESKLDVVLAQRPLFKHETRLAQAVGREIDVHSPTTVVAPSPDDLEQAHLRRSEGAVADRPTLLINVPTVLDPSMQLDPSEHVLSLEVLFTPYAHPWTSSPEPERWLSLLDQLCEPGTLQVKRWRAMTPDRYEREFSMHRGHTPAFSGPPLQTLIGRRPALTRSRAEIPGLHLSGAAAFPGAGILGGAGRNAAMKVLADRARRVR
;
A
#
# COMPACT_ATOMS: atom_id res chain seq x y z
N MET A 1 -28.71 7.67 -23.47
CA MET A 1 -29.79 7.24 -22.57
C MET A 1 -29.16 7.08 -21.21
N ALA A 2 -29.43 7.99 -20.29
CA ALA A 2 -28.97 7.93 -18.92
C ALA A 2 -29.68 6.76 -18.23
N VAL A 3 -28.93 5.78 -17.79
CA VAL A 3 -29.43 4.74 -16.87
C VAL A 3 -29.48 5.45 -15.51
N GLY A 4 -30.68 5.56 -14.96
CA GLY A 4 -30.91 6.21 -13.68
C GLY A 4 -30.16 5.51 -12.56
N ASP A 5 -29.36 6.27 -11.82
CA ASP A 5 -28.86 5.95 -10.51
C ASP A 5 -30.03 6.01 -9.49
N ASP A 6 -30.86 4.99 -9.47
CA ASP A 6 -31.55 4.64 -8.23
C ASP A 6 -30.53 3.85 -7.38
N ALA A 7 -29.68 4.60 -6.69
CA ALA A 7 -28.92 4.06 -5.57
C ALA A 7 -29.95 3.54 -4.55
N TYR A 8 -30.21 2.24 -4.58
CA TYR A 8 -30.83 1.52 -3.48
C TYR A 8 -29.94 1.78 -2.26
N LEU A 9 -30.33 2.72 -1.44
CA LEU A 9 -29.85 2.81 -0.06
C LEU A 9 -30.27 1.48 0.58
N ALA A 10 -29.35 0.53 0.61
CA ALA A 10 -29.60 -0.74 1.24
C ALA A 10 -29.98 -0.47 2.69
N GLU A 11 -31.15 -0.94 3.11
CA GLU A 11 -31.62 -0.80 4.47
C GLU A 11 -30.54 -1.35 5.42
N ILE A 12 -30.11 -0.55 6.40
CA ILE A 12 -29.06 -0.95 7.33
C ILE A 12 -29.62 -2.11 8.16
N PRO A 13 -28.99 -3.30 8.17
CA PRO A 13 -29.54 -4.43 8.88
C PRO A 13 -29.31 -4.31 10.39
N ASP A 14 -30.27 -4.74 11.19
CA ASP A 14 -30.13 -4.80 12.64
C ASP A 14 -29.25 -5.97 13.12
N LEU A 15 -29.01 -6.97 12.26
CA LEU A 15 -28.28 -8.21 12.60
C LEU A 15 -27.43 -8.68 11.43
N ALA A 16 -26.21 -9.15 11.73
CA ALA A 16 -25.34 -9.85 10.80
C ALA A 16 -24.53 -10.94 11.50
N SER A 17 -24.20 -12.02 10.78
CA SER A 17 -23.28 -13.04 11.29
C SER A 17 -21.85 -12.49 11.46
N VAL A 18 -21.41 -11.66 10.53
CA VAL A 18 -20.12 -10.97 10.56
C VAL A 18 -20.31 -9.55 10.03
N VAL A 19 -19.72 -8.59 10.72
CA VAL A 19 -19.57 -7.22 10.21
C VAL A 19 -18.10 -6.98 9.87
N VAL A 20 -17.86 -6.46 8.68
CA VAL A 20 -16.54 -5.95 8.25
C VAL A 20 -16.59 -4.44 8.25
N VAL A 21 -15.70 -3.78 8.98
CA VAL A 21 -15.62 -2.32 9.07
C VAL A 21 -14.45 -1.82 8.27
N GLY A 22 -14.75 -1.00 7.26
CA GLY A 22 -13.80 -0.43 6.32
C GLY A 22 -13.85 -1.10 4.94
N GLY A 23 -14.25 -0.32 3.94
CA GLY A 23 -14.41 -0.71 2.52
C GLY A 23 -13.14 -0.59 1.68
N GLY A 24 -11.95 -0.51 2.28
CA GLY A 24 -10.67 -0.63 1.57
C GLY A 24 -10.45 -2.05 1.03
N HIS A 25 -9.45 -2.24 0.16
CA HIS A 25 -9.17 -3.54 -0.48
C HIS A 25 -9.08 -4.72 0.50
N ASN A 26 -8.51 -4.54 1.70
CA ASN A 26 -8.42 -5.60 2.70
C ASN A 26 -9.78 -5.99 3.31
N GLY A 27 -10.64 -5.01 3.58
CA GLY A 27 -12.00 -5.25 4.09
C GLY A 27 -12.86 -5.94 3.05
N LEU A 28 -12.85 -5.44 1.82
CA LEU A 28 -13.58 -6.05 0.69
C LEU A 28 -13.13 -7.49 0.41
N ILE A 29 -11.81 -7.77 0.45
CA ILE A 29 -11.30 -9.15 0.33
C ILE A 29 -11.84 -10.02 1.46
N ALA A 30 -11.78 -9.56 2.71
CA ALA A 30 -12.30 -10.34 3.83
C ALA A 30 -13.81 -10.60 3.68
N ALA A 31 -14.58 -9.60 3.32
CA ALA A 31 -16.02 -9.70 3.10
C ALA A 31 -16.36 -10.67 1.95
N ALA A 32 -15.66 -10.57 0.82
CA ALA A 32 -15.88 -11.45 -0.35
C ALA A 32 -15.60 -12.92 -0.02
N TYR A 33 -14.52 -13.24 0.69
CA TYR A 33 -14.24 -14.62 1.13
C TYR A 33 -15.32 -15.17 2.06
N LEU A 34 -15.82 -14.36 2.98
CA LEU A 34 -16.87 -14.76 3.92
C LEU A 34 -18.21 -15.00 3.22
N ALA A 35 -18.63 -14.07 2.35
CA ALA A 35 -19.86 -14.19 1.59
C ALA A 35 -19.82 -15.42 0.66
N ARG A 36 -18.72 -15.65 -0.06
CA ARG A 36 -18.53 -16.86 -0.91
C ARG A 36 -18.55 -18.16 -0.11
N ALA A 37 -18.22 -18.12 1.17
CA ALA A 37 -18.34 -19.25 2.08
C ALA A 37 -19.76 -19.39 2.69
N GLY A 38 -20.75 -18.61 2.24
CA GLY A 38 -22.12 -18.63 2.73
C GLY A 38 -22.33 -17.99 4.10
N VAL A 39 -21.40 -17.15 4.53
CA VAL A 39 -21.53 -16.40 5.80
C VAL A 39 -22.27 -15.10 5.52
N ASP A 40 -23.40 -14.87 6.21
CA ASP A 40 -24.10 -13.59 6.19
C ASP A 40 -23.17 -12.48 6.68
N THR A 41 -22.78 -11.59 5.76
CA THR A 41 -21.72 -10.61 5.95
C THR A 41 -22.20 -9.23 5.51
N VAL A 42 -22.01 -8.25 6.40
CA VAL A 42 -22.25 -6.83 6.15
C VAL A 42 -20.90 -6.11 6.16
N LEU A 43 -20.64 -5.30 5.13
CA LEU A 43 -19.51 -4.37 5.09
C LEU A 43 -20.02 -2.97 5.33
N VAL A 44 -19.41 -2.26 6.29
CA VAL A 44 -19.71 -0.86 6.64
C VAL A 44 -18.53 0.02 6.26
N GLU A 45 -18.78 1.06 5.49
CA GLU A 45 -17.80 2.07 5.05
C GLU A 45 -18.28 3.46 5.39
N ALA A 46 -17.38 4.29 5.93
CA ALA A 46 -17.70 5.65 6.34
C ALA A 46 -17.89 6.63 5.17
N ARG A 47 -17.28 6.35 4.03
CA ARG A 47 -17.42 7.16 2.82
C ARG A 47 -18.61 6.69 1.98
N ASP A 48 -19.02 7.55 1.06
CA ASP A 48 -20.10 7.25 0.10
C ASP A 48 -19.67 6.24 -0.98
N ASP A 49 -18.39 5.83 -0.99
CA ASP A 49 -17.84 4.84 -1.90
C ASP A 49 -16.74 4.02 -1.24
N VAL A 50 -16.54 2.80 -1.74
CA VAL A 50 -15.48 1.89 -1.30
C VAL A 50 -14.10 2.32 -1.86
N GLY A 51 -13.04 1.67 -1.38
CA GLY A 51 -11.70 1.79 -1.97
C GLY A 51 -10.62 2.16 -0.97
N GLY A 52 -10.92 3.01 0.02
CA GLY A 52 -9.88 3.54 0.91
C GLY A 52 -8.75 4.19 0.10
N CYS A 53 -7.48 3.88 0.42
CA CYS A 53 -6.33 4.42 -0.32
C CYS A 53 -6.20 3.88 -1.76
N ALA A 54 -6.90 2.80 -2.12
CA ALA A 54 -6.95 2.28 -3.48
C ALA A 54 -8.12 2.86 -4.29
N SER A 55 -8.66 4.02 -3.90
CA SER A 55 -9.70 4.71 -4.66
C SER A 55 -9.16 5.43 -5.88
N THR A 56 -10.02 5.54 -6.90
CA THR A 56 -9.88 6.50 -8.01
C THR A 56 -11.04 7.47 -7.90
N VAL A 57 -10.76 8.77 -7.83
CA VAL A 57 -11.77 9.81 -7.65
C VAL A 57 -11.81 10.73 -8.86
N THR A 58 -12.96 11.33 -9.12
CA THR A 58 -13.13 12.39 -10.11
C THR A 58 -13.15 13.73 -9.38
N ASP A 59 -12.19 14.59 -9.72
CA ASP A 59 -12.07 15.93 -9.17
C ASP A 59 -11.40 16.84 -10.21
N LEU A 60 -11.59 18.16 -10.14
CA LEU A 60 -11.02 19.11 -11.09
C LEU A 60 -11.27 18.77 -12.58
N GLY A 61 -12.33 18.01 -12.88
CA GLY A 61 -12.61 17.53 -14.23
C GLY A 61 -11.64 16.46 -14.75
N ALA A 62 -10.97 15.74 -13.87
CA ALA A 62 -10.05 14.66 -14.20
C ALA A 62 -10.19 13.48 -13.23
N ARG A 63 -9.61 12.33 -13.55
CA ARG A 63 -9.56 11.15 -12.66
C ARG A 63 -8.19 11.05 -12.01
N PHE A 64 -8.19 10.84 -10.69
CA PHE A 64 -6.98 10.72 -9.89
C PHE A 64 -7.00 9.46 -9.03
N ASN A 65 -5.90 8.76 -8.98
CA ASN A 65 -5.67 7.75 -7.95
C ASN A 65 -5.33 8.46 -6.63
N ILE A 66 -5.90 8.02 -5.52
CA ILE A 66 -5.67 8.67 -4.21
C ILE A 66 -4.25 8.44 -3.73
N CYS A 67 -3.75 7.20 -3.81
CA CYS A 67 -2.35 6.86 -3.57
C CYS A 67 -1.73 6.31 -4.86
N ASN A 68 -0.63 5.56 -4.74
CA ASN A 68 0.05 4.96 -5.88
C ASN A 68 -0.88 4.04 -6.69
N CYS A 69 -0.70 4.05 -8.01
CA CYS A 69 -1.45 3.23 -8.95
C CYS A 69 -0.74 1.91 -9.33
N ASP A 70 0.50 1.70 -8.92
CA ASP A 70 1.29 0.51 -9.26
C ASP A 70 0.93 -0.67 -8.36
N HIS A 71 0.16 -1.60 -8.89
CA HIS A 71 -0.21 -2.83 -8.23
C HIS A 71 0.85 -3.91 -8.50
N THR A 72 1.71 -4.16 -7.53
CA THR A 72 2.76 -5.20 -7.65
C THR A 72 2.37 -6.42 -6.82
N MET A 73 2.34 -6.30 -5.51
CA MET A 73 2.21 -7.45 -4.63
C MET A 73 0.88 -8.17 -4.72
N ILE A 74 -0.23 -7.46 -4.89
CA ILE A 74 -1.58 -8.07 -5.02
C ILE A 74 -1.65 -9.01 -6.22
N ARG A 75 -0.94 -8.71 -7.32
CA ARG A 75 -0.90 -9.54 -8.53
C ARG A 75 -0.18 -10.88 -8.33
N ALA A 76 0.64 -10.99 -7.29
CA ALA A 76 1.28 -12.24 -6.89
C ALA A 76 0.46 -13.04 -5.88
N MET A 77 -0.59 -12.46 -5.34
CA MET A 77 -1.42 -13.09 -4.32
C MET A 77 -2.59 -13.88 -4.94
N PRO A 78 -3.12 -14.89 -4.26
CA PRO A 78 -4.14 -15.77 -4.86
C PRO A 78 -5.51 -15.13 -4.99
N MET A 79 -5.77 -13.97 -4.38
CA MET A 79 -7.11 -13.39 -4.28
C MET A 79 -7.70 -13.00 -5.63
N LEU A 80 -6.87 -12.56 -6.59
CA LEU A 80 -7.37 -12.17 -7.91
C LEU A 80 -8.07 -13.35 -8.60
N ASP A 81 -7.48 -14.54 -8.51
CA ASP A 81 -8.03 -15.77 -9.10
C ASP A 81 -9.09 -16.40 -8.19
N GLU A 82 -8.81 -16.54 -6.86
CA GLU A 82 -9.74 -17.17 -5.91
C GLU A 82 -11.08 -16.42 -5.81
N LEU A 83 -11.11 -15.11 -6.03
CA LEU A 83 -12.32 -14.27 -6.06
C LEU A 83 -12.84 -14.00 -7.48
N ASP A 84 -12.17 -14.53 -8.49
CA ASP A 84 -12.54 -14.39 -9.91
C ASP A 84 -12.73 -12.92 -10.34
N LEU A 85 -11.78 -12.05 -9.97
CA LEU A 85 -11.94 -10.60 -10.17
C LEU A 85 -11.94 -10.19 -11.64
N ALA A 86 -11.39 -11.03 -12.54
CA ALA A 86 -11.44 -10.79 -13.97
C ALA A 86 -12.88 -10.83 -14.50
N SER A 87 -13.71 -11.79 -14.04
CA SER A 87 -15.14 -11.85 -14.40
C SER A 87 -15.94 -10.66 -13.84
N HIS A 88 -15.42 -10.04 -12.79
CA HIS A 88 -15.94 -8.82 -12.20
C HIS A 88 -15.34 -7.53 -12.80
N GLY A 89 -14.66 -7.62 -13.96
CA GLY A 89 -14.22 -6.50 -14.77
C GLY A 89 -12.83 -5.96 -14.43
N LEU A 90 -12.04 -6.63 -13.58
CA LEU A 90 -10.67 -6.21 -13.30
C LEU A 90 -9.73 -6.59 -14.45
N GLN A 91 -9.11 -5.60 -15.04
CA GLN A 91 -8.06 -5.76 -16.06
C GLN A 91 -6.83 -4.97 -15.69
N TYR A 92 -5.65 -5.44 -16.11
CA TYR A 92 -4.37 -4.77 -15.84
C TYR A 92 -3.65 -4.41 -17.11
N LEU A 93 -3.07 -3.22 -17.13
CA LEU A 93 -2.08 -2.77 -18.10
C LEU A 93 -0.68 -2.89 -17.49
N GLU A 94 0.30 -3.19 -18.32
CA GLU A 94 1.71 -3.26 -17.92
C GLU A 94 2.52 -2.28 -18.77
N ALA A 95 3.33 -1.43 -18.14
CA ALA A 95 4.32 -0.62 -18.83
C ALA A 95 5.52 -1.50 -19.25
N GLU A 96 6.27 -1.06 -20.25
CA GLU A 96 7.49 -1.74 -20.70
C GLU A 96 8.50 -1.90 -19.55
N PHE A 97 8.65 -0.84 -18.75
CA PHE A 97 9.51 -0.80 -17.57
C PHE A 97 8.66 -0.83 -16.30
N SER A 98 9.17 -1.49 -15.26
CA SER A 98 8.51 -1.42 -13.96
C SER A 98 8.72 -0.08 -13.27
N MET A 99 9.88 0.54 -13.47
CA MET A 99 10.26 1.84 -12.90
C MET A 99 11.36 2.49 -13.73
N VAL A 100 11.46 3.81 -13.59
CA VAL A 100 12.62 4.62 -13.99
C VAL A 100 13.25 5.18 -12.71
N HIS A 101 14.56 5.23 -12.66
CA HIS A 101 15.32 5.78 -11.55
C HIS A 101 16.16 6.96 -12.00
N THR A 102 16.04 8.06 -11.28
CA THR A 102 16.83 9.29 -11.48
C THR A 102 17.15 9.93 -10.13
N THR A 103 17.99 10.94 -10.11
CA THR A 103 18.34 11.74 -8.95
C THR A 103 18.01 13.20 -9.18
N TYR A 104 18.17 14.05 -8.17
CA TYR A 104 18.05 15.51 -8.32
C TYR A 104 19.19 16.14 -9.11
N ASP A 105 20.31 15.44 -9.16
CA ASP A 105 21.51 15.89 -9.87
C ASP A 105 21.56 15.33 -11.30
N ASP A 106 22.50 15.77 -12.10
CA ASP A 106 22.66 15.34 -13.49
C ASP A 106 23.30 13.96 -13.67
N ASP A 107 23.13 13.08 -12.67
CA ASP A 107 23.59 11.71 -12.71
C ASP A 107 22.87 10.89 -13.78
N PRO A 108 23.51 9.87 -14.35
CA PRO A 108 22.85 8.97 -15.28
C PRO A 108 21.64 8.30 -14.65
N SER A 109 20.52 8.34 -15.37
CA SER A 109 19.29 7.63 -15.00
C SER A 109 19.32 6.20 -15.54
N TRP A 110 18.48 5.33 -15.02
CA TRP A 110 18.38 3.94 -15.48
C TRP A 110 16.96 3.39 -15.36
N VAL A 111 16.65 2.37 -16.16
CA VAL A 111 15.33 1.72 -16.18
C VAL A 111 15.37 0.38 -15.49
N PHE A 112 14.24 -0.01 -14.88
CA PHE A 112 14.08 -1.29 -14.23
C PHE A 112 13.12 -2.19 -15.01
N HIS A 113 13.62 -3.31 -15.53
CA HIS A 113 12.83 -4.35 -16.16
C HIS A 113 12.44 -5.45 -15.18
N SER A 114 11.25 -6.03 -15.35
CA SER A 114 10.87 -7.24 -14.62
C SER A 114 11.68 -8.47 -15.06
N ASN A 115 12.15 -8.51 -16.32
CA ASN A 115 13.06 -9.54 -16.81
C ASN A 115 14.51 -9.20 -16.44
N VAL A 116 15.22 -10.15 -15.80
CA VAL A 116 16.59 -9.94 -15.30
C VAL A 116 17.59 -9.70 -16.44
N ASP A 117 17.48 -10.45 -17.55
CA ASP A 117 18.43 -10.31 -18.64
C ASP A 117 18.27 -8.99 -19.38
N ALA A 118 17.02 -8.56 -19.63
CA ALA A 118 16.72 -7.25 -20.20
C ALA A 118 17.22 -6.13 -19.29
N HIS A 119 17.00 -6.26 -17.97
CA HIS A 119 17.50 -5.30 -16.97
C HIS A 119 19.03 -5.17 -17.00
N LEU A 120 19.74 -6.29 -17.01
CA LEU A 120 21.20 -6.30 -17.07
C LEU A 120 21.74 -5.75 -18.39
N ASN A 121 21.00 -5.94 -19.50
CA ASN A 121 21.37 -5.39 -20.80
C ASN A 121 21.32 -3.85 -20.80
N ASP A 122 20.20 -3.26 -20.37
CA ASP A 122 20.08 -1.80 -20.33
C ASP A 122 21.00 -1.18 -19.26
N LEU A 123 21.18 -1.87 -18.12
CA LEU A 123 22.13 -1.45 -17.10
C LEU A 123 23.58 -1.43 -17.62
N ALA A 124 23.94 -2.34 -18.52
CA ALA A 124 25.28 -2.37 -19.12
C ALA A 124 25.55 -1.16 -20.02
N HIS A 125 24.52 -0.54 -20.59
CA HIS A 125 24.64 0.68 -21.37
C HIS A 125 24.72 1.94 -20.50
N THR A 126 23.93 1.99 -19.42
CA THR A 126 23.88 3.15 -18.52
C THR A 126 24.96 3.10 -17.44
N HIS A 127 25.18 1.94 -16.82
CA HIS A 127 26.04 1.74 -15.65
C HIS A 127 26.79 0.39 -15.72
N PRO A 128 27.73 0.20 -16.65
CA PRO A 128 28.37 -1.09 -16.89
C PRO A 128 29.08 -1.68 -15.65
N HIS A 129 29.57 -0.82 -14.75
CA HIS A 129 30.24 -1.24 -13.51
C HIS A 129 29.27 -1.83 -12.47
N TRP A 130 27.97 -1.59 -12.57
CA TRP A 130 26.96 -2.17 -11.66
C TRP A 130 26.51 -3.58 -12.07
N VAL A 131 26.76 -4.03 -13.29
CA VAL A 131 26.28 -5.32 -13.81
C VAL A 131 26.76 -6.50 -12.97
N THR A 132 28.04 -6.53 -12.62
CA THR A 132 28.61 -7.63 -11.79
C THR A 132 28.09 -7.60 -10.34
N PRO A 133 28.09 -6.47 -9.62
CA PRO A 133 27.44 -6.34 -8.32
C PRO A 133 25.98 -6.75 -8.34
N TYR A 134 25.22 -6.33 -9.36
CA TYR A 134 23.80 -6.67 -9.47
C TYR A 134 23.57 -8.17 -9.69
N ARG A 135 24.37 -8.83 -10.53
CA ARG A 135 24.29 -10.30 -10.70
C ARG A 135 24.52 -11.04 -9.38
N ARG A 136 25.50 -10.61 -8.58
CA ARG A 136 25.77 -11.18 -7.26
C ARG A 136 24.59 -10.97 -6.31
N TYR A 137 24.06 -9.75 -6.28
CA TYR A 137 22.88 -9.42 -5.47
C TYR A 137 21.67 -10.28 -5.85
N ILE A 138 21.33 -10.38 -7.13
CA ILE A 138 20.16 -11.14 -7.60
C ILE A 138 20.28 -12.63 -7.31
N ALA A 139 21.48 -13.22 -7.44
CA ALA A 139 21.69 -14.62 -7.10
C ALA A 139 21.35 -14.91 -5.63
N ASP A 140 21.59 -13.96 -4.76
CA ASP A 140 21.35 -14.04 -3.32
C ASP A 140 19.92 -13.59 -2.92
N ALA A 141 19.40 -12.53 -3.52
CA ALA A 141 18.13 -11.92 -3.17
C ALA A 141 16.93 -12.68 -3.74
N MET A 142 17.05 -13.28 -4.93
CA MET A 142 15.95 -13.96 -5.59
C MET A 142 15.36 -15.12 -4.76
N PRO A 143 16.14 -16.02 -4.14
CA PRO A 143 15.62 -17.05 -3.25
C PRO A 143 14.92 -16.46 -2.01
N VAL A 144 15.40 -15.33 -1.48
CA VAL A 144 14.79 -14.64 -0.33
C VAL A 144 13.44 -14.05 -0.74
N ALA A 145 13.36 -13.33 -1.86
CA ALA A 145 12.14 -12.74 -2.38
C ALA A 145 11.06 -13.82 -2.65
N LYS A 146 11.42 -14.92 -3.30
CA LYS A 146 10.52 -16.04 -3.55
C LYS A 146 10.00 -16.67 -2.25
N LEU A 147 10.86 -16.90 -1.27
CA LEU A 147 10.44 -17.45 0.02
C LEU A 147 9.56 -16.48 0.80
N ALA A 148 9.92 -15.19 0.84
CA ALA A 148 9.11 -14.16 1.49
C ALA A 148 7.70 -14.06 0.87
N LEU A 149 7.60 -14.14 -0.46
CA LEU A 149 6.32 -14.15 -1.17
C LEU A 149 5.49 -15.39 -0.82
N GLU A 150 6.09 -16.58 -0.80
CA GLU A 150 5.40 -17.81 -0.41
C GLU A 150 4.89 -17.76 1.05
N ILE A 151 5.65 -17.11 1.95
CA ILE A 151 5.20 -16.87 3.33
C ILE A 151 4.01 -15.90 3.34
N ALA A 152 4.09 -14.78 2.59
CA ALA A 152 3.04 -13.78 2.53
C ALA A 152 1.70 -14.31 1.99
N ARG A 153 1.75 -15.31 1.10
CA ARG A 153 0.58 -15.99 0.53
C ARG A 153 -0.17 -16.90 1.52
N THR A 154 0.39 -17.13 2.70
CA THR A 154 -0.17 -18.09 3.66
C THR A 154 -0.57 -17.40 4.96
N THR A 155 -1.57 -17.98 5.64
CA THR A 155 -1.91 -17.52 6.99
C THR A 155 -0.72 -17.75 7.94
N PRO A 156 -0.28 -16.72 8.68
CA PRO A 156 0.92 -16.78 9.50
C PRO A 156 0.84 -17.86 10.59
N SER A 157 1.78 -18.80 10.57
CA SER A 157 1.98 -19.76 11.66
C SER A 157 3.39 -20.35 11.55
N THR A 158 3.95 -20.85 12.65
CA THR A 158 5.24 -21.57 12.64
C THR A 158 5.18 -22.78 11.70
N ARG A 159 4.04 -23.50 11.70
CA ARG A 159 3.85 -24.67 10.83
C ARG A 159 3.86 -24.28 9.35
N SER A 160 3.14 -23.20 8.96
CA SER A 160 3.13 -22.73 7.58
C SER A 160 4.52 -22.24 7.14
N PHE A 161 5.24 -21.53 8.00
CA PHE A 161 6.61 -21.09 7.74
C PHE A 161 7.54 -22.29 7.45
N LEU A 162 7.57 -23.30 8.35
CA LEU A 162 8.40 -24.48 8.17
C LEU A 162 8.01 -25.27 6.91
N ALA A 163 6.73 -25.39 6.62
CA ALA A 163 6.26 -26.05 5.41
C ALA A 163 6.74 -25.34 4.12
N ARG A 164 6.74 -23.98 4.09
CA ARG A 164 7.26 -23.22 2.94
C ARG A 164 8.78 -23.33 2.81
N VAL A 165 9.51 -23.26 3.91
CA VAL A 165 10.97 -23.50 3.91
C VAL A 165 11.28 -24.91 3.35
N ALA A 166 10.55 -25.93 3.78
CA ALA A 166 10.72 -27.29 3.29
C ALA A 166 10.39 -27.42 1.79
N ALA A 167 9.26 -26.84 1.34
CA ALA A 167 8.85 -26.82 -0.07
C ALA A 167 9.90 -26.16 -0.96
N MET A 168 10.58 -25.12 -0.47
CA MET A 168 11.68 -24.43 -1.17
C MET A 168 13.04 -25.12 -0.98
N ARG A 169 13.09 -26.31 -0.36
CA ARG A 169 14.33 -27.05 -0.05
C ARG A 169 15.35 -26.20 0.72
N GLY A 170 14.87 -25.37 1.65
CA GLY A 170 15.69 -24.47 2.45
C GLY A 170 16.29 -23.26 1.70
N ARG A 171 16.03 -23.13 0.38
CA ARG A 171 16.61 -22.03 -0.42
C ARG A 171 16.16 -20.69 0.12
N GLY A 172 17.10 -19.80 0.34
CA GLY A 172 16.86 -18.46 0.87
C GLY A 172 16.59 -18.38 2.39
N ALA A 173 16.35 -19.50 3.09
CA ALA A 173 15.90 -19.48 4.49
C ALA A 173 16.95 -18.88 5.45
N LEU A 174 18.21 -19.32 5.37
CA LEU A 174 19.29 -18.79 6.23
C LEU A 174 19.52 -17.30 5.96
N ARG A 175 19.48 -16.89 4.68
CA ARG A 175 19.67 -15.49 4.29
C ARG A 175 18.48 -14.63 4.72
N LEU A 176 17.26 -15.13 4.57
CA LEU A 176 16.05 -14.46 5.07
C LEU A 176 16.13 -14.23 6.58
N LEU A 177 16.55 -15.24 7.36
CA LEU A 177 16.75 -15.10 8.81
C LEU A 177 17.87 -14.12 9.17
N ARG A 178 18.98 -14.12 8.40
CA ARG A 178 20.04 -13.13 8.58
C ARG A 178 19.57 -11.72 8.27
N TRP A 179 18.99 -11.51 7.10
CA TRP A 179 18.50 -10.19 6.66
C TRP A 179 17.41 -9.64 7.57
N SER A 180 16.56 -10.49 8.15
CA SER A 180 15.53 -10.04 9.09
C SER A 180 16.07 -9.39 10.37
N ARG A 181 17.36 -9.51 10.64
CA ARG A 181 18.03 -8.91 11.82
C ARG A 181 18.86 -7.68 11.46
N LEU A 182 19.25 -7.55 10.21
CA LEU A 182 20.02 -6.43 9.68
C LEU A 182 19.12 -5.27 9.28
N SER A 183 19.69 -4.11 9.03
CA SER A 183 19.06 -3.02 8.33
C SER A 183 19.10 -3.23 6.81
N ALA A 184 18.24 -2.53 6.08
CA ALA A 184 18.25 -2.57 4.62
C ALA A 184 19.56 -2.02 4.04
N LEU A 185 20.09 -0.96 4.66
CA LEU A 185 21.39 -0.38 4.26
C LEU A 185 22.55 -1.36 4.47
N GLU A 186 22.61 -2.05 5.63
CA GLU A 186 23.66 -3.07 5.86
C GLU A 186 23.61 -4.16 4.79
N VAL A 187 22.42 -4.63 4.41
CA VAL A 187 22.29 -5.67 3.38
C VAL A 187 22.69 -5.15 2.00
N LEU A 188 22.24 -3.98 1.60
CA LEU A 188 22.50 -3.44 0.25
C LEU A 188 23.96 -3.04 0.06
N ASN A 189 24.59 -2.48 1.11
CA ASN A 189 26.01 -2.12 1.09
C ASN A 189 26.96 -3.33 1.00
N GLU A 190 26.49 -4.57 1.23
CA GLU A 190 27.28 -5.79 0.94
C GLU A 190 27.47 -6.00 -0.58
N TYR A 191 26.61 -5.40 -1.39
CA TYR A 191 26.59 -5.60 -2.85
C TYR A 191 26.98 -4.35 -3.63
N PHE A 192 26.57 -3.16 -3.17
CA PHE A 192 26.63 -1.91 -3.93
C PHE A 192 27.40 -0.85 -3.15
N ASP A 193 28.48 -0.38 -3.74
CA ASP A 193 29.30 0.72 -3.17
C ASP A 193 28.72 2.10 -3.58
N ASP A 194 27.91 2.15 -4.64
CA ASP A 194 27.28 3.36 -5.13
C ASP A 194 25.84 3.48 -4.60
N TRP A 195 25.57 4.57 -3.89
CA TRP A 195 24.24 4.84 -3.30
C TRP A 195 23.14 4.99 -4.37
N ARG A 196 23.46 5.43 -5.58
CA ARG A 196 22.50 5.59 -6.66
C ARG A 196 21.87 4.27 -7.08
N MET A 197 22.58 3.18 -6.87
CA MET A 197 22.08 1.83 -7.13
C MET A 197 21.16 1.32 -6.03
N TRP A 198 21.46 1.59 -4.76
CA TRP A 198 20.65 1.04 -3.67
C TRP A 198 19.57 2.01 -3.15
N MET A 199 19.71 3.33 -3.36
CA MET A 199 18.76 4.32 -2.85
C MET A 199 17.32 4.10 -3.33
N PRO A 200 17.03 3.83 -4.63
CA PRO A 200 15.67 3.57 -5.07
C PRO A 200 15.01 2.36 -4.40
N ALA A 201 15.80 1.34 -4.05
CA ALA A 201 15.30 0.18 -3.33
C ALA A 201 14.84 0.53 -1.90
N VAL A 202 15.58 1.38 -1.20
CA VAL A 202 15.22 1.82 0.16
C VAL A 202 14.17 2.91 0.14
N ALA A 203 14.17 3.78 -0.87
CA ALA A 203 13.17 4.84 -1.03
C ALA A 203 11.75 4.29 -1.23
N THR A 204 11.61 3.10 -1.85
CA THR A 204 10.32 2.44 -2.11
C THR A 204 10.08 1.20 -1.22
N GLY A 205 11.04 0.78 -0.45
CA GLY A 205 11.00 -0.43 0.39
C GLY A 205 10.63 -0.13 1.85
N PRO A 206 11.59 0.25 2.73
CA PRO A 206 11.30 0.53 4.13
C PRO A 206 10.41 1.76 4.31
N THR A 207 10.45 2.67 3.37
CA THR A 207 9.67 3.89 3.32
C THR A 207 8.17 3.62 3.39
N VAL A 208 7.67 2.57 2.75
CA VAL A 208 6.26 2.14 2.86
C VAL A 208 5.85 1.89 4.31
N TRP A 209 6.80 1.72 5.20
CA TRP A 209 6.58 1.54 6.64
C TRP A 209 6.93 2.79 7.47
N GLY A 210 7.36 3.87 6.82
CA GLY A 210 7.79 5.09 7.49
C GLY A 210 9.03 4.91 8.38
N VAL A 211 9.84 3.88 8.13
CA VAL A 211 10.99 3.50 8.95
C VAL A 211 12.28 3.82 8.21
N HIS A 212 13.26 4.42 8.93
CA HIS A 212 14.58 4.69 8.36
C HIS A 212 15.26 3.38 7.94
N PRO A 213 15.84 3.29 6.72
CA PRO A 213 16.41 2.04 6.19
C PRO A 213 17.65 1.53 6.93
N GLY A 214 18.27 2.36 7.78
CA GLY A 214 19.35 1.98 8.70
C GLY A 214 18.88 1.31 9.99
N VAL A 215 17.55 1.22 10.25
CA VAL A 215 17.04 0.58 11.46
C VAL A 215 17.16 -0.94 11.36
N PRO A 216 17.74 -1.63 12.36
CA PRO A 216 17.81 -3.09 12.40
C PRO A 216 16.41 -3.72 12.29
N GLY A 217 16.31 -4.79 11.49
CA GLY A 217 15.05 -5.48 11.21
C GLY A 217 14.39 -5.04 9.90
N THR A 218 14.88 -4.02 9.22
CA THR A 218 14.39 -3.59 7.90
C THR A 218 15.04 -4.33 6.72
N GLY A 219 16.02 -5.18 6.97
CA GLY A 219 16.87 -5.79 5.93
C GLY A 219 16.15 -6.64 4.89
N LEU A 220 14.94 -7.13 5.17
CA LEU A 220 14.13 -7.82 4.15
C LEU A 220 13.65 -6.88 3.04
N ALA A 221 13.58 -5.58 3.30
CA ALA A 221 13.28 -4.58 2.28
C ALA A 221 14.37 -4.48 1.20
N ALA A 222 15.60 -4.89 1.52
CA ALA A 222 16.67 -5.01 0.54
C ALA A 222 16.36 -6.01 -0.59
N ALA A 223 15.36 -6.89 -0.43
CA ALA A 223 14.90 -7.78 -1.50
C ALA A 223 13.94 -7.11 -2.51
N SER A 224 13.71 -5.80 -2.44
CA SER A 224 12.72 -5.08 -3.27
C SER A 224 12.95 -5.27 -4.78
N TYR A 225 14.18 -5.14 -5.27
CA TYR A 225 14.51 -5.40 -6.68
C TYR A 225 14.24 -6.85 -7.09
N ALA A 226 14.69 -7.82 -6.27
CA ALA A 226 14.42 -9.23 -6.54
C ALA A 226 12.93 -9.54 -6.53
N THR A 227 12.14 -8.89 -5.67
CA THR A 227 10.69 -9.03 -5.64
C THR A 227 10.07 -8.53 -6.95
N ARG A 228 10.53 -7.42 -7.51
CA ARG A 228 10.04 -6.88 -8.79
C ARG A 228 10.42 -7.76 -10.00
N HIS A 229 11.45 -8.57 -9.90
CA HIS A 229 11.74 -9.60 -10.90
C HIS A 229 10.87 -10.86 -10.76
N VAL A 230 10.34 -11.12 -9.56
CA VAL A 230 9.43 -12.26 -9.31
C VAL A 230 7.98 -11.90 -9.64
N VAL A 231 7.60 -10.65 -9.41
CA VAL A 231 6.22 -10.18 -9.54
C VAL A 231 6.14 -9.04 -10.54
N ARG A 232 5.23 -9.17 -11.52
CA ARG A 232 4.99 -8.10 -12.49
C ARG A 232 4.18 -6.96 -11.86
N THR A 233 4.63 -5.74 -12.07
CA THR A 233 3.86 -4.53 -11.77
C THR A 233 2.82 -4.30 -12.87
N GLY A 234 1.64 -3.82 -12.50
CA GLY A 234 0.62 -3.41 -13.48
C GLY A 234 -0.34 -2.42 -12.85
N ARG A 235 -1.10 -1.72 -13.70
CA ARG A 235 -2.12 -0.75 -13.30
C ARG A 235 -3.50 -1.22 -13.74
N PRO A 236 -4.50 -1.17 -12.86
CA PRO A 236 -5.87 -1.48 -13.25
C PRO A 236 -6.38 -0.47 -14.28
N VAL A 237 -7.08 -0.94 -15.30
CA VAL A 237 -7.78 -0.08 -16.27
C VAL A 237 -8.84 0.74 -15.53
N GLY A 238 -8.82 2.05 -15.68
CA GLY A 238 -9.68 2.99 -14.96
C GLY A 238 -9.12 3.44 -13.60
N GLY A 239 -7.89 3.03 -13.27
CA GLY A 239 -7.18 3.40 -12.04
C GLY A 239 -7.34 2.38 -10.92
N SER A 240 -6.71 2.65 -9.77
CA SER A 240 -6.66 1.75 -8.60
C SER A 240 -8.05 1.36 -8.08
N GLY A 241 -9.05 2.24 -8.20
CA GLY A 241 -10.43 1.99 -7.81
C GLY A 241 -11.07 0.79 -8.50
N ALA A 242 -10.65 0.47 -9.72
CA ALA A 242 -11.17 -0.69 -10.44
C ALA A 242 -10.93 -2.03 -9.71
N LEU A 243 -9.88 -2.13 -8.89
CA LEU A 243 -9.67 -3.29 -8.02
C LEU A 243 -10.76 -3.39 -6.95
N THR A 244 -11.03 -2.29 -6.25
CA THR A 244 -12.00 -2.28 -5.16
C THR A 244 -13.43 -2.38 -5.66
N ASP A 245 -13.73 -1.85 -6.84
CA ASP A 245 -15.00 -2.04 -7.52
C ASP A 245 -15.23 -3.51 -7.92
N ALA A 246 -14.22 -4.18 -8.45
CA ALA A 246 -14.31 -5.60 -8.77
C ALA A 246 -14.48 -6.46 -7.51
N LEU A 247 -13.79 -6.12 -6.42
CA LEU A 247 -13.95 -6.77 -5.12
C LEU A 247 -15.36 -6.58 -4.55
N ARG A 248 -15.90 -5.36 -4.62
CA ARG A 248 -17.28 -5.06 -4.21
C ARG A 248 -18.28 -5.88 -5.03
N ARG A 249 -18.16 -5.88 -6.37
CA ARG A 249 -19.02 -6.70 -7.22
C ARG A 249 -18.93 -8.19 -6.91
N SER A 250 -17.74 -8.72 -6.65
CA SER A 250 -17.55 -10.12 -6.22
C SER A 250 -18.20 -10.41 -4.87
N PHE A 251 -18.12 -9.47 -3.93
CA PHE A 251 -18.74 -9.57 -2.61
C PHE A 251 -20.28 -9.57 -2.70
N GLU A 252 -20.85 -8.61 -3.41
CA GLU A 252 -22.29 -8.43 -3.56
C GLU A 252 -22.91 -9.59 -4.40
N ALA A 253 -22.22 -10.05 -5.45
CA ALA A 253 -22.63 -11.23 -6.22
C ALA A 253 -22.69 -12.52 -5.38
N ALA A 254 -21.91 -12.60 -4.30
CA ALA A 254 -21.96 -13.68 -3.33
C ALA A 254 -23.02 -13.49 -2.22
N GLY A 255 -23.88 -12.48 -2.32
CA GLY A 255 -24.95 -12.17 -1.36
C GLY A 255 -24.50 -11.29 -0.19
N GLY A 256 -23.34 -10.67 -0.27
CA GLY A 256 -22.88 -9.69 0.72
C GLY A 256 -23.63 -8.37 0.62
N ARG A 257 -23.70 -7.63 1.72
CA ARG A 257 -24.38 -6.33 1.81
C ARG A 257 -23.38 -5.23 2.14
N THR A 258 -23.38 -4.17 1.34
CA THR A 258 -22.53 -2.99 1.53
C THR A 258 -23.37 -1.83 2.09
N VAL A 259 -22.92 -1.25 3.22
CA VAL A 259 -23.49 -0.06 3.86
C VAL A 259 -22.48 1.05 3.73
N LEU A 260 -22.79 2.12 2.99
CA LEU A 260 -21.93 3.26 2.72
C LEU A 260 -22.41 4.50 3.47
N GLY A 261 -21.54 5.48 3.66
CA GLY A 261 -21.84 6.75 4.31
C GLY A 261 -22.04 6.67 5.83
N HIS A 262 -21.66 5.55 6.46
CA HIS A 262 -21.82 5.35 7.89
C HIS A 262 -20.52 4.96 8.56
N SER A 263 -20.08 5.78 9.52
CA SER A 263 -18.91 5.47 10.34
C SER A 263 -19.27 4.69 11.60
N VAL A 264 -18.38 3.79 12.02
CA VAL A 264 -18.54 3.11 13.32
C VAL A 264 -18.06 4.04 14.42
N ARG A 265 -18.93 4.29 15.40
CA ARG A 265 -18.66 5.10 16.58
C ARG A 265 -18.25 4.28 17.80
N GLN A 266 -18.79 3.08 17.95
CA GLN A 266 -18.58 2.25 19.15
C GLN A 266 -18.64 0.77 18.82
N LEU A 267 -17.83 -0.01 19.54
CA LEU A 267 -17.88 -1.46 19.57
C LEU A 267 -18.43 -1.89 20.93
N GLU A 268 -19.58 -2.54 20.93
CA GLU A 268 -20.17 -3.11 22.15
C GLU A 268 -19.58 -4.48 22.46
N ILE A 269 -19.29 -4.70 23.74
CA ILE A 269 -18.70 -5.93 24.23
C ILE A 269 -19.48 -6.39 25.48
N ASP A 270 -19.84 -7.66 25.51
CA ASP A 270 -20.42 -8.34 26.66
C ASP A 270 -19.45 -9.38 27.25
N THR A 271 -19.91 -10.19 28.17
CA THR A 271 -19.10 -11.23 28.83
C THR A 271 -18.59 -12.31 27.87
N ALA A 272 -19.21 -12.48 26.71
CA ALA A 272 -18.84 -13.45 25.68
C ALA A 272 -17.90 -12.85 24.58
N GLY A 273 -17.71 -11.54 24.59
CA GLY A 273 -16.91 -10.80 23.58
C GLY A 273 -17.73 -9.77 22.83
N VAL A 274 -17.43 -9.56 21.56
CA VAL A 274 -18.18 -8.62 20.69
C VAL A 274 -19.67 -8.96 20.67
N SER A 275 -20.53 -7.95 20.82
CA SER A 275 -21.99 -8.11 20.77
C SER A 275 -22.65 -7.26 19.67
N ALA A 276 -22.16 -6.06 19.39
CA ALA A 276 -22.68 -5.19 18.33
C ALA A 276 -21.66 -4.12 17.92
N ILE A 277 -21.95 -3.43 16.83
CA ILE A 277 -21.38 -2.11 16.50
C ILE A 277 -22.47 -1.05 16.54
N ILE A 278 -22.09 0.18 16.87
CA ILE A 278 -22.97 1.36 16.80
C ILE A 278 -22.42 2.31 15.73
N LEU A 279 -23.27 2.71 14.82
CA LEU A 279 -22.95 3.68 13.77
C LEU A 279 -23.06 5.12 14.30
N ASP A 280 -22.61 6.07 13.52
CA ASP A 280 -22.61 7.51 13.85
C ASP A 280 -24.02 8.10 13.99
N ASP A 281 -25.01 7.58 13.24
CA ASP A 281 -26.41 7.92 13.35
C ASP A 281 -27.13 7.26 14.56
N GLY A 282 -26.42 6.38 15.28
CA GLY A 282 -26.95 5.64 16.42
C GLY A 282 -27.55 4.27 16.06
N HIS A 283 -27.60 3.90 14.77
CA HIS A 283 -28.06 2.57 14.37
C HIS A 283 -27.17 1.48 14.96
N ARG A 284 -27.78 0.41 15.45
CA ARG A 284 -27.09 -0.70 16.12
C ARG A 284 -27.18 -1.96 15.26
N ILE A 285 -26.01 -2.50 14.85
CA ILE A 285 -25.93 -3.77 14.14
C ILE A 285 -25.42 -4.84 15.12
N GLU A 286 -26.27 -5.81 15.45
CA GLU A 286 -25.88 -6.93 16.28
C GLU A 286 -24.97 -7.89 15.51
N ALA A 287 -23.80 -8.21 16.08
CA ALA A 287 -22.85 -9.13 15.47
C ALA A 287 -21.91 -9.73 16.53
N ARG A 288 -21.69 -11.05 16.47
CA ARG A 288 -20.74 -11.76 17.34
C ARG A 288 -19.33 -11.83 16.76
N THR A 289 -19.14 -11.34 15.55
CA THR A 289 -17.84 -11.29 14.90
C THR A 289 -17.71 -9.99 14.10
N VAL A 290 -16.66 -9.24 14.41
CA VAL A 290 -16.30 -8.00 13.70
C VAL A 290 -14.89 -8.13 13.17
N ILE A 291 -14.69 -7.79 11.88
CA ILE A 291 -13.38 -7.60 11.26
C ILE A 291 -13.18 -6.09 11.10
N ALA A 292 -12.31 -5.51 11.89
CA ALA A 292 -11.88 -4.12 11.73
C ALA A 292 -10.76 -4.06 10.68
N ALA A 293 -11.12 -3.59 9.47
CA ALA A 293 -10.20 -3.39 8.35
C ALA A 293 -9.77 -1.92 8.20
N CYS A 294 -9.68 -1.24 9.31
CA CYS A 294 -9.24 0.14 9.49
C CYS A 294 -8.03 0.20 10.43
N ASP A 295 -7.59 1.42 10.77
CA ASP A 295 -6.51 1.60 11.72
C ASP A 295 -6.87 1.05 13.11
N PRO A 296 -6.06 0.14 13.68
CA PRO A 296 -6.30 -0.37 15.02
C PRO A 296 -6.35 0.70 16.12
N GLN A 297 -5.67 1.84 15.93
CA GLN A 297 -5.74 2.96 16.88
C GLN A 297 -7.19 3.45 17.03
N ARG A 298 -7.95 3.56 15.93
CA ARG A 298 -9.38 3.91 16.00
C ARG A 298 -10.17 2.89 16.83
N VAL A 299 -9.94 1.60 16.65
CA VAL A 299 -10.62 0.55 17.39
C VAL A 299 -10.38 0.68 18.89
N PHE A 300 -9.11 0.83 19.29
CA PHE A 300 -8.71 0.76 20.70
C PHE A 300 -8.72 2.13 21.42
N HIS A 301 -8.75 3.24 20.69
CA HIS A 301 -8.84 4.57 21.28
C HIS A 301 -10.26 5.13 21.22
N ASP A 302 -10.96 4.94 20.08
CA ASP A 302 -12.22 5.65 19.83
C ASP A 302 -13.43 4.77 20.08
N TRP A 303 -13.41 3.47 19.71
CA TRP A 303 -14.60 2.60 19.76
C TRP A 303 -14.74 1.83 21.07
N LEU A 304 -13.65 1.62 21.81
CA LEU A 304 -13.65 0.89 23.06
C LEU A 304 -13.56 1.83 24.26
N THR A 305 -14.53 1.76 25.16
CA THR A 305 -14.52 2.52 26.41
C THR A 305 -13.67 1.81 27.46
N ALA A 306 -12.89 2.57 28.25
CA ALA A 306 -11.98 2.05 29.27
C ALA A 306 -12.70 1.33 30.44
N ASP A 307 -14.00 1.55 30.61
CA ASP A 307 -14.80 1.01 31.72
C ASP A 307 -15.25 -0.44 31.52
N GLN A 308 -15.03 -1.01 30.31
CA GLN A 308 -15.37 -2.41 30.07
C GLN A 308 -14.36 -3.31 30.77
N SER A 309 -14.83 -4.00 31.83
CA SER A 309 -14.00 -4.88 32.67
C SER A 309 -13.33 -5.98 31.80
N GLY A 310 -12.02 -6.14 31.95
CA GLY A 310 -11.23 -7.14 31.22
C GLY A 310 -10.50 -6.64 29.99
N LEU A 311 -10.82 -5.45 29.47
CA LEU A 311 -10.18 -4.90 28.23
C LEU A 311 -8.99 -3.98 28.50
N ARG A 312 -8.77 -3.55 29.75
CA ARG A 312 -7.75 -2.56 30.10
C ARG A 312 -6.35 -2.91 29.57
N SER A 313 -5.97 -4.18 29.59
CA SER A 313 -4.63 -4.61 29.13
C SER A 313 -4.49 -4.51 27.60
N ALA A 314 -5.52 -4.89 26.84
CA ALA A 314 -5.51 -4.80 25.37
C ALA A 314 -5.52 -3.33 24.92
N VAL A 315 -6.43 -2.53 25.48
CA VAL A 315 -6.54 -1.10 25.20
C VAL A 315 -5.24 -0.37 25.57
N SER A 316 -4.69 -0.61 26.78
CA SER A 316 -3.43 0.01 27.22
C SER A 316 -2.25 -0.37 26.32
N ARG A 317 -2.21 -1.61 25.82
CA ARG A 317 -1.15 -2.06 24.91
C ARG A 317 -1.19 -1.33 23.58
N TRP A 318 -2.37 -1.15 23.00
CA TRP A 318 -2.53 -0.40 21.76
C TRP A 318 -2.26 1.09 21.96
N ARG A 319 -2.73 1.67 23.06
CA ARG A 319 -2.45 3.07 23.41
C ARG A 319 -0.97 3.37 23.67
N SER A 320 -0.18 2.35 24.05
CA SER A 320 1.26 2.49 24.25
C SER A 320 2.09 2.27 22.99
N GLN A 321 1.46 1.92 21.85
CA GLN A 321 2.21 1.80 20.59
C GLN A 321 2.64 3.18 20.10
N PRO A 322 3.83 3.28 19.49
CA PRO A 322 4.24 4.51 18.82
C PRO A 322 3.19 4.86 17.75
N VAL A 323 2.75 6.10 17.77
CA VAL A 323 1.91 6.64 16.71
C VAL A 323 2.85 7.14 15.63
N HIS A 324 2.81 6.52 14.47
CA HIS A 324 3.50 7.02 13.30
C HIS A 324 2.77 8.24 12.77
N ASP A 325 3.52 9.20 12.23
CA ASP A 325 3.04 10.54 12.00
C ASP A 325 3.33 10.97 10.57
N GLY A 326 2.30 11.04 9.76
CA GLY A 326 2.39 11.41 8.35
C GLY A 326 3.34 10.48 7.58
N TYR A 327 3.30 10.50 6.28
CA TYR A 327 4.22 9.68 5.49
C TYR A 327 4.33 10.20 4.07
N GLU A 328 3.21 10.44 3.46
CA GLU A 328 3.08 10.74 2.05
C GLU A 328 2.20 11.96 1.86
N SER A 329 2.60 12.82 0.96
CA SER A 329 1.74 13.79 0.32
C SER A 329 1.75 13.56 -1.18
N LYS A 330 0.78 14.13 -1.87
CA LYS A 330 0.64 13.93 -3.31
C LYS A 330 0.14 15.19 -3.98
N LEU A 331 0.68 15.50 -5.16
CA LEU A 331 0.05 16.41 -6.10
C LEU A 331 -0.59 15.61 -7.23
N ASP A 332 -1.84 15.90 -7.49
CA ASP A 332 -2.55 15.51 -8.70
C ASP A 332 -2.60 16.73 -9.61
N VAL A 333 -1.98 16.62 -10.78
CA VAL A 333 -1.77 17.75 -11.70
C VAL A 333 -2.43 17.46 -13.04
N VAL A 334 -3.26 18.38 -13.51
CA VAL A 334 -3.82 18.34 -14.88
C VAL A 334 -2.94 19.20 -15.77
N LEU A 335 -2.45 18.60 -16.84
CA LEU A 335 -1.51 19.17 -17.79
C LEU A 335 -2.17 19.40 -19.15
N ALA A 336 -1.76 20.46 -19.83
CA ALA A 336 -2.16 20.73 -21.22
C ALA A 336 -1.45 19.81 -22.23
N GLN A 337 -0.30 19.25 -21.85
CA GLN A 337 0.49 18.31 -22.66
C GLN A 337 1.38 17.46 -21.74
N ARG A 338 1.96 16.38 -22.27
CA ARG A 338 2.99 15.63 -21.57
C ARG A 338 4.24 16.49 -21.37
N PRO A 339 4.81 16.57 -20.18
CA PRO A 339 6.07 17.28 -19.96
C PRO A 339 7.22 16.48 -20.59
N LEU A 340 8.26 17.14 -21.05
CA LEU A 340 9.50 16.49 -21.45
C LEU A 340 10.46 16.46 -20.26
N PHE A 341 10.76 15.28 -19.75
CA PHE A 341 11.68 15.13 -18.62
C PHE A 341 13.14 15.16 -19.10
N LYS A 342 14.00 15.86 -18.37
CA LYS A 342 15.45 15.94 -18.70
C LYS A 342 16.14 14.57 -18.78
N HIS A 343 15.71 13.62 -17.94
CA HIS A 343 16.28 12.27 -17.94
C HIS A 343 15.80 11.40 -19.13
N GLU A 344 14.70 11.74 -19.80
CA GLU A 344 14.18 11.00 -20.96
C GLU A 344 15.17 11.02 -22.11
N THR A 345 15.62 12.21 -22.51
CA THR A 345 16.61 12.39 -23.60
C THR A 345 17.93 11.68 -23.30
N ARG A 346 18.41 11.79 -22.03
CA ARG A 346 19.66 11.15 -21.61
C ARG A 346 19.56 9.62 -21.63
N LEU A 347 18.46 9.07 -21.16
CA LEU A 347 18.19 7.64 -21.21
C LEU A 347 18.13 7.12 -22.63
N ALA A 348 17.40 7.79 -23.52
CA ALA A 348 17.30 7.40 -24.93
C ALA A 348 18.67 7.40 -25.61
N GLN A 349 19.52 8.38 -25.33
CA GLN A 349 20.89 8.42 -25.84
C GLN A 349 21.76 7.29 -25.29
N ALA A 350 21.68 6.99 -23.99
CA ALA A 350 22.49 5.96 -23.34
C ALA A 350 22.11 4.55 -23.80
N VAL A 351 20.82 4.28 -23.97
CA VAL A 351 20.30 2.96 -24.37
C VAL A 351 20.22 2.79 -25.89
N GLY A 352 20.28 3.89 -26.65
CA GLY A 352 20.25 3.89 -28.12
C GLY A 352 18.86 3.67 -28.72
N ARG A 353 17.79 3.91 -27.96
CA ARG A 353 16.38 3.83 -28.41
C ARG A 353 15.51 4.77 -27.58
N GLU A 354 14.31 5.05 -28.06
CA GLU A 354 13.31 5.79 -27.28
C GLU A 354 12.93 5.01 -26.03
N ILE A 355 12.74 5.72 -24.91
CA ILE A 355 12.34 5.20 -23.62
C ILE A 355 11.09 5.94 -23.15
N ASP A 356 10.00 5.21 -22.94
CA ASP A 356 8.80 5.78 -22.32
C ASP A 356 9.03 5.91 -20.81
N VAL A 357 9.21 7.14 -20.35
CA VAL A 357 9.38 7.47 -18.92
C VAL A 357 8.08 7.93 -18.26
N HIS A 358 6.98 8.07 -19.01
CA HIS A 358 5.70 8.59 -18.51
C HIS A 358 4.79 7.48 -17.99
N SER A 359 4.76 6.33 -18.67
CA SER A 359 3.94 5.18 -18.27
C SER A 359 4.43 4.52 -16.97
N PRO A 360 5.73 4.21 -16.76
CA PRO A 360 6.20 3.68 -15.49
C PRO A 360 6.24 4.76 -14.41
N THR A 361 6.42 4.36 -13.15
CA THR A 361 6.74 5.31 -12.09
C THR A 361 8.22 5.66 -12.12
N THR A 362 8.54 6.94 -12.21
CA THR A 362 9.89 7.47 -12.01
C THR A 362 10.13 7.74 -10.53
N VAL A 363 11.18 7.16 -9.97
CA VAL A 363 11.68 7.46 -8.62
C VAL A 363 12.78 8.51 -8.74
N VAL A 364 12.55 9.69 -8.16
CA VAL A 364 13.61 10.69 -7.96
C VAL A 364 14.21 10.43 -6.59
N ALA A 365 15.37 9.81 -6.58
CA ALA A 365 16.04 9.42 -5.37
C ALA A 365 16.85 10.58 -4.77
N PRO A 366 16.69 10.87 -3.46
CA PRO A 366 17.54 11.82 -2.77
C PRO A 366 18.94 11.23 -2.54
N SER A 367 19.91 12.08 -2.22
CA SER A 367 21.20 11.61 -1.70
C SER A 367 21.04 10.94 -0.32
N PRO A 368 22.03 10.16 0.18
CA PRO A 368 21.99 9.61 1.54
C PRO A 368 21.81 10.68 2.61
N ASP A 369 22.46 11.83 2.47
CA ASP A 369 22.34 12.95 3.40
C ASP A 369 20.94 13.58 3.34
N ASP A 370 20.38 13.76 2.15
CA ASP A 370 19.01 14.26 1.99
C ASP A 370 17.97 13.30 2.58
N LEU A 371 18.18 11.97 2.46
CA LEU A 371 17.31 10.97 3.09
C LEU A 371 17.36 11.04 4.62
N GLU A 372 18.56 11.18 5.20
CA GLU A 372 18.74 11.37 6.63
C GLU A 372 18.03 12.65 7.09
N GLN A 373 18.23 13.75 6.36
CA GLN A 373 17.52 15.02 6.63
C GLN A 373 16.01 14.88 6.51
N ALA A 374 15.50 14.09 5.58
CA ALA A 374 14.06 13.86 5.44
C ALA A 374 13.45 13.21 6.69
N HIS A 375 14.14 12.23 7.28
CA HIS A 375 13.70 11.61 8.53
C HIS A 375 13.80 12.55 9.73
N LEU A 376 14.87 13.33 9.84
CA LEU A 376 15.05 14.32 10.92
C LEU A 376 13.98 15.42 10.85
N ARG A 377 13.84 16.06 9.70
CA ARG A 377 12.86 17.15 9.49
C ARG A 377 11.42 16.68 9.70
N ARG A 378 11.09 15.47 9.26
CA ARG A 378 9.76 14.88 9.52
C ARG A 378 9.47 14.81 11.03
N SER A 379 10.45 14.40 11.84
CA SER A 379 10.30 14.35 13.30
C SER A 379 10.12 15.74 13.95
N GLU A 380 10.55 16.79 13.26
CA GLU A 380 10.41 18.21 13.65
C GLU A 380 9.14 18.86 13.08
N GLY A 381 8.33 18.14 12.33
CA GLY A 381 7.14 18.67 11.67
C GLY A 381 7.43 19.46 10.39
N ALA A 382 8.62 19.28 9.79
CA ALA A 382 9.05 19.96 8.57
C ALA A 382 9.26 18.97 7.41
N VAL A 383 9.18 19.48 6.18
CA VAL A 383 9.45 18.72 4.95
C VAL A 383 10.89 18.93 4.51
N ALA A 384 11.52 17.90 3.98
CA ALA A 384 12.87 17.97 3.44
C ALA A 384 12.95 18.86 2.19
N ASP A 385 14.12 19.44 1.95
CA ASP A 385 14.35 20.28 0.77
C ASP A 385 14.35 19.46 -0.53
N ARG A 386 14.93 18.26 -0.50
CA ARG A 386 14.97 17.27 -1.56
C ARG A 386 14.33 15.94 -1.11
N PRO A 387 12.99 15.85 -1.04
CA PRO A 387 12.31 14.63 -0.61
C PRO A 387 12.41 13.55 -1.69
N THR A 388 12.15 12.30 -1.35
CA THR A 388 11.90 11.27 -2.35
C THR A 388 10.62 11.60 -3.11
N LEU A 389 10.69 11.60 -4.45
CA LEU A 389 9.53 11.81 -5.32
C LEU A 389 9.22 10.54 -6.13
N LEU A 390 7.93 10.26 -6.31
CA LEU A 390 7.43 9.25 -7.23
C LEU A 390 6.54 9.94 -8.27
N ILE A 391 6.91 9.84 -9.55
CA ILE A 391 6.26 10.59 -10.63
C ILE A 391 5.73 9.60 -11.66
N ASN A 392 4.50 9.77 -12.12
CA ASN A 392 3.96 9.09 -13.30
C ASN A 392 2.88 9.92 -13.98
N VAL A 393 2.58 9.58 -15.23
CA VAL A 393 1.49 10.16 -16.02
C VAL A 393 0.51 9.05 -16.39
N PRO A 394 -0.45 8.71 -15.48
CA PRO A 394 -1.31 7.53 -15.64
C PRO A 394 -2.06 7.49 -16.97
N THR A 395 -2.44 8.64 -17.49
CA THR A 395 -3.19 8.78 -18.75
C THR A 395 -2.38 8.42 -20.01
N VAL A 396 -1.06 8.27 -19.91
CA VAL A 396 -0.25 7.78 -21.03
C VAL A 396 -0.39 6.27 -21.20
N LEU A 397 -0.36 5.53 -20.09
CA LEU A 397 -0.56 4.09 -20.12
C LEU A 397 -2.06 3.71 -20.25
N ASP A 398 -2.94 4.47 -19.60
CA ASP A 398 -4.37 4.22 -19.55
C ASP A 398 -5.19 5.44 -20.01
N PRO A 399 -5.52 5.54 -21.31
CA PRO A 399 -6.35 6.62 -21.82
C PRO A 399 -7.77 6.68 -21.21
N SER A 400 -8.26 5.61 -20.59
CA SER A 400 -9.56 5.62 -19.90
C SER A 400 -9.57 6.52 -18.67
N MET A 401 -8.41 6.89 -18.16
CA MET A 401 -8.24 7.88 -17.09
C MET A 401 -8.43 9.34 -17.57
N GLN A 402 -8.40 9.60 -18.88
CA GLN A 402 -8.65 10.92 -19.47
C GLN A 402 -10.15 11.18 -19.56
N LEU A 403 -10.64 12.25 -18.95
CA LEU A 403 -12.00 12.78 -19.18
C LEU A 403 -12.03 13.76 -20.34
N ASP A 404 -10.95 14.53 -20.53
CA ASP A 404 -10.71 15.37 -21.70
C ASP A 404 -9.49 14.82 -22.47
N PRO A 405 -9.66 14.37 -23.73
CA PRO A 405 -8.56 13.82 -24.54
C PRO A 405 -7.41 14.82 -24.82
N SER A 406 -7.63 16.11 -24.61
CA SER A 406 -6.61 17.15 -24.76
C SER A 406 -5.77 17.37 -23.50
N GLU A 407 -6.06 16.65 -22.41
CA GLU A 407 -5.42 16.84 -21.12
C GLU A 407 -4.72 15.54 -20.64
N HIS A 408 -3.65 15.69 -19.91
CA HIS A 408 -3.00 14.60 -19.19
C HIS A 408 -3.08 14.79 -17.69
N VAL A 409 -3.07 13.69 -16.96
CA VAL A 409 -2.98 13.68 -15.50
C VAL A 409 -1.58 13.23 -15.10
N LEU A 410 -0.90 14.01 -14.26
CA LEU A 410 0.35 13.66 -13.63
C LEU A 410 0.13 13.46 -12.14
N SER A 411 0.73 12.43 -11.60
CA SER A 411 0.81 12.12 -10.17
C SER A 411 2.23 12.36 -9.68
N LEU A 412 2.38 13.18 -8.65
CA LEU A 412 3.63 13.42 -7.95
C LEU A 412 3.44 13.07 -6.47
N GLU A 413 3.98 11.94 -6.03
CA GLU A 413 4.02 11.59 -4.60
C GLU A 413 5.29 12.16 -3.97
N VAL A 414 5.14 12.72 -2.77
CA VAL A 414 6.22 13.32 -1.97
C VAL A 414 6.27 12.58 -0.64
N LEU A 415 7.36 11.87 -0.40
CA LEU A 415 7.49 11.00 0.76
C LEU A 415 8.09 11.73 1.97
N PHE A 416 7.85 11.18 3.16
CA PHE A 416 8.31 11.70 4.47
C PHE A 416 7.69 13.03 4.87
N THR A 417 6.44 13.26 4.51
CA THR A 417 5.71 14.47 4.90
C THR A 417 5.04 14.27 6.26
N PRO A 418 5.29 15.16 7.25
CA PRO A 418 4.77 15.02 8.61
C PRO A 418 3.30 15.44 8.73
N TYR A 419 2.56 14.82 9.64
CA TYR A 419 1.18 15.23 9.95
C TYR A 419 1.14 16.60 10.67
N ALA A 420 2.09 16.84 11.57
CA ALA A 420 2.12 18.04 12.41
C ALA A 420 2.46 19.34 11.65
N HIS A 421 2.76 19.25 10.35
CA HIS A 421 3.02 20.44 9.53
C HIS A 421 1.74 21.28 9.35
N PRO A 422 1.83 22.64 9.32
CA PRO A 422 0.67 23.52 9.16
C PRO A 422 0.18 23.57 7.69
N TRP A 423 -0.38 22.48 7.21
CA TRP A 423 -0.71 22.25 5.79
C TRP A 423 -1.62 23.31 5.18
N THR A 424 -2.58 23.86 5.94
CA THR A 424 -3.53 24.86 5.43
C THR A 424 -2.87 26.16 4.94
N SER A 425 -1.68 26.49 5.48
CA SER A 425 -0.93 27.70 5.13
C SER A 425 0.46 27.40 4.57
N SER A 426 0.72 26.15 4.25
CA SER A 426 2.03 25.70 3.81
C SER A 426 2.29 26.04 2.34
N PRO A 427 3.47 26.57 1.99
CA PRO A 427 3.89 26.76 0.60
C PRO A 427 4.47 25.48 -0.02
N GLU A 428 4.46 24.36 0.70
CA GLU A 428 5.06 23.11 0.24
C GLU A 428 4.46 22.59 -1.09
N PRO A 429 3.14 22.60 -1.32
CA PRO A 429 2.59 22.15 -2.58
C PRO A 429 3.12 22.93 -3.80
N GLU A 430 3.24 24.26 -3.68
CA GLU A 430 3.83 25.10 -4.74
C GLU A 430 5.33 24.83 -4.91
N ARG A 431 6.04 24.57 -3.81
CA ARG A 431 7.45 24.18 -3.87
C ARG A 431 7.64 22.84 -4.59
N TRP A 432 6.75 21.86 -4.38
CA TRP A 432 6.80 20.57 -5.08
C TRP A 432 6.53 20.72 -6.57
N LEU A 433 5.64 21.62 -6.99
CA LEU A 433 5.48 21.97 -8.40
C LEU A 433 6.76 22.57 -8.99
N SER A 434 7.45 23.41 -8.22
CA SER A 434 8.73 23.99 -8.64
C SER A 434 9.83 22.93 -8.75
N LEU A 435 9.85 21.93 -7.85
CA LEU A 435 10.77 20.80 -7.97
C LEU A 435 10.47 19.95 -9.22
N LEU A 436 9.19 19.72 -9.50
CA LEU A 436 8.76 19.01 -10.71
C LEU A 436 9.20 19.76 -11.98
N ASP A 437 9.02 21.08 -12.02
CA ASP A 437 9.45 21.92 -13.17
C ASP A 437 10.96 21.84 -13.40
N GLN A 438 11.76 21.80 -12.33
CA GLN A 438 13.21 21.64 -12.43
C GLN A 438 13.65 20.30 -13.05
N LEU A 439 12.81 19.25 -12.96
CA LEU A 439 13.06 17.94 -13.58
C LEU A 439 12.65 17.90 -15.06
N CYS A 440 11.92 18.90 -15.53
CA CYS A 440 11.44 19.01 -16.90
C CYS A 440 12.36 19.90 -17.74
N GLU A 441 12.32 19.73 -19.06
CA GLU A 441 12.89 20.70 -19.98
C GLU A 441 12.14 22.05 -19.87
N PRO A 442 12.83 23.18 -19.95
CA PRO A 442 12.23 24.50 -19.72
C PRO A 442 10.96 24.74 -20.56
N GLY A 443 9.88 25.14 -19.87
CA GLY A 443 8.60 25.49 -20.49
C GLY A 443 7.74 24.31 -20.97
N THR A 444 8.15 23.08 -20.72
CA THR A 444 7.36 21.89 -21.13
C THR A 444 6.33 21.47 -20.09
N LEU A 445 6.51 21.83 -18.82
CA LEU A 445 5.53 21.60 -17.77
C LEU A 445 4.41 22.66 -17.87
N GLN A 446 3.28 22.29 -18.48
CA GLN A 446 2.14 23.19 -18.68
C GLN A 446 0.99 22.79 -17.78
N VAL A 447 1.01 23.30 -16.55
CA VAL A 447 0.00 23.04 -15.52
C VAL A 447 -1.27 23.87 -15.79
N LYS A 448 -2.41 23.21 -15.92
CA LYS A 448 -3.74 23.86 -16.00
C LYS A 448 -4.37 24.05 -14.63
N ARG A 449 -4.35 23.01 -13.82
CA ARG A 449 -4.91 22.99 -12.46
C ARG A 449 -4.30 21.83 -11.67
N TRP A 450 -4.33 21.91 -10.37
CA TRP A 450 -3.78 20.89 -9.49
C TRP A 450 -4.50 20.90 -8.13
N ARG A 451 -4.33 19.82 -7.40
CA ARG A 451 -4.70 19.69 -5.99
C ARG A 451 -3.62 18.97 -5.21
N ALA A 452 -3.55 19.22 -3.90
CA ALA A 452 -2.68 18.50 -3.00
C ALA A 452 -3.49 17.58 -2.08
N MET A 453 -2.99 16.36 -1.90
CA MET A 453 -3.38 15.46 -0.83
C MET A 453 -2.27 15.47 0.21
N THR A 454 -2.55 15.96 1.39
CA THR A 454 -1.62 16.11 2.51
C THR A 454 -2.04 15.21 3.67
N PRO A 455 -1.17 14.90 4.65
CA PRO A 455 -1.51 13.98 5.73
C PRO A 455 -2.80 14.32 6.48
N ASP A 456 -3.10 15.60 6.72
CA ASP A 456 -4.36 16.05 7.32
C ASP A 456 -5.57 15.80 6.41
N ARG A 457 -5.42 15.93 5.09
CA ARG A 457 -6.48 15.58 4.13
C ARG A 457 -6.70 14.07 4.05
N TYR A 458 -5.64 13.26 4.06
CA TYR A 458 -5.76 11.81 4.12
C TYR A 458 -6.51 11.36 5.39
N GLU A 459 -6.25 11.98 6.54
CA GLU A 459 -7.01 11.68 7.75
C GLU A 459 -8.48 12.09 7.63
N ARG A 460 -8.74 13.30 7.17
CA ARG A 460 -10.09 13.85 7.08
C ARG A 460 -10.96 13.13 6.04
N GLU A 461 -10.39 12.84 4.85
CA GLU A 461 -11.15 12.33 3.70
C GLU A 461 -11.14 10.80 3.58
N PHE A 462 -10.11 10.14 4.12
CA PHE A 462 -9.91 8.69 4.00
C PHE A 462 -9.78 7.97 5.35
N SER A 463 -9.99 8.68 6.45
CA SER A 463 -9.90 8.14 7.81
C SER A 463 -8.56 7.47 8.14
N MET A 464 -7.49 7.89 7.46
CA MET A 464 -6.12 7.44 7.76
C MET A 464 -5.63 8.15 9.01
N HIS A 465 -5.47 7.43 10.10
CA HIS A 465 -5.04 8.01 11.37
C HIS A 465 -3.72 8.79 11.20
N ARG A 466 -3.75 10.09 11.47
CA ARG A 466 -2.64 11.04 11.27
C ARG A 466 -2.02 10.97 9.86
N GLY A 467 -2.82 10.67 8.84
CA GLY A 467 -2.38 10.55 7.46
C GLY A 467 -1.32 9.47 7.21
N HIS A 468 -1.25 8.46 8.07
CA HIS A 468 -0.22 7.42 7.99
C HIS A 468 -0.81 6.06 7.66
N THR A 469 -0.20 5.36 6.70
CA THR A 469 -0.45 3.94 6.49
C THR A 469 0.25 3.15 7.61
N PRO A 470 -0.47 2.44 8.49
CA PRO A 470 0.12 1.83 9.66
C PRO A 470 1.26 0.88 9.31
N ALA A 471 2.39 1.07 9.96
CA ALA A 471 3.50 0.15 9.91
C ALA A 471 3.27 -1.04 10.83
N PHE A 472 4.01 -2.11 10.63
CA PHE A 472 4.11 -3.17 11.61
C PHE A 472 4.67 -2.65 12.94
N SER A 473 4.13 -3.13 14.03
CA SER A 473 4.69 -2.89 15.36
C SER A 473 5.93 -3.77 15.67
N GLY A 474 6.75 -4.05 14.66
CA GLY A 474 7.97 -4.85 14.79
C GLY A 474 8.37 -5.54 13.49
N PRO A 475 9.53 -6.23 13.47
CA PRO A 475 9.99 -6.96 12.29
C PRO A 475 8.95 -8.00 11.84
N PRO A 476 8.68 -8.14 10.52
CA PRO A 476 7.66 -9.05 9.99
C PRO A 476 7.77 -10.49 10.46
N LEU A 477 8.99 -11.00 10.68
CA LEU A 477 9.20 -12.36 11.20
C LEU A 477 8.76 -12.55 12.65
N GLN A 478 8.74 -11.51 13.48
CA GLN A 478 8.23 -11.62 14.85
C GLN A 478 6.74 -11.94 14.90
N THR A 479 5.99 -11.58 13.85
CA THR A 479 4.59 -11.97 13.70
C THR A 479 4.42 -13.49 13.58
N LEU A 480 5.39 -14.16 12.95
CA LEU A 480 5.35 -15.60 12.71
C LEU A 480 5.87 -16.42 13.88
N ILE A 481 6.97 -16.00 14.50
CA ILE A 481 7.73 -16.78 15.48
C ILE A 481 7.91 -16.10 16.84
N GLY A 482 7.41 -14.88 17.01
CA GLY A 482 7.60 -14.11 18.24
C GLY A 482 6.81 -14.65 19.45
N ARG A 483 7.33 -14.43 20.66
CA ARG A 483 6.71 -14.80 21.94
C ARG A 483 5.57 -13.86 22.35
N ARG A 484 5.46 -12.67 21.77
CA ARG A 484 4.40 -11.71 22.07
C ARG A 484 3.23 -11.95 21.12
N PRO A 485 1.96 -11.91 21.60
CA PRO A 485 0.83 -11.87 20.71
C PRO A 485 1.04 -10.65 19.83
N ALA A 486 1.37 -10.91 18.58
CA ALA A 486 1.75 -9.86 17.67
C ALA A 486 0.55 -8.99 17.41
N LEU A 487 0.71 -7.71 17.59
CA LEU A 487 -0.27 -6.68 17.22
C LEU A 487 -0.65 -6.75 15.74
N THR A 488 0.17 -7.44 14.95
CA THR A 488 -0.02 -7.71 13.52
C THR A 488 -0.83 -8.97 13.19
N ARG A 489 -1.31 -9.72 14.19
CA ARG A 489 -2.16 -10.90 13.96
C ARG A 489 -3.60 -10.48 13.70
N SER A 490 -4.28 -11.21 12.82
CA SER A 490 -5.70 -10.96 12.52
C SER A 490 -6.65 -11.17 13.71
N ARG A 491 -6.27 -11.92 14.74
CA ARG A 491 -7.13 -12.13 15.93
C ARG A 491 -6.72 -11.19 17.05
N ALA A 492 -7.60 -10.31 17.44
CA ALA A 492 -7.44 -9.50 18.66
C ALA A 492 -7.64 -10.33 19.94
N GLU A 493 -7.27 -9.76 21.09
CA GLU A 493 -7.47 -10.40 22.41
C GLU A 493 -8.94 -10.43 22.83
N ILE A 494 -9.79 -9.64 22.18
CA ILE A 494 -11.22 -9.57 22.43
C ILE A 494 -11.90 -10.68 21.62
N PRO A 495 -12.63 -11.61 22.25
CA PRO A 495 -13.36 -12.64 21.53
C PRO A 495 -14.31 -12.03 20.50
N GLY A 496 -14.28 -12.52 19.27
CA GLY A 496 -15.10 -12.01 18.17
C GLY A 496 -14.50 -10.82 17.42
N LEU A 497 -13.47 -10.16 17.92
CA LEU A 497 -12.79 -9.08 17.22
C LEU A 497 -11.60 -9.62 16.42
N HIS A 498 -11.58 -9.27 15.13
CA HIS A 498 -10.49 -9.54 14.22
C HIS A 498 -9.97 -8.24 13.62
N LEU A 499 -8.66 -8.16 13.41
CA LEU A 499 -8.00 -7.02 12.76
C LEU A 499 -7.58 -7.39 11.35
N SER A 500 -7.70 -6.45 10.46
CA SER A 500 -7.23 -6.50 9.09
C SER A 500 -6.60 -5.16 8.68
N GLY A 501 -6.29 -4.98 7.41
CA GLY A 501 -5.71 -3.72 6.93
C GLY A 501 -4.19 -3.69 7.01
N ALA A 502 -3.63 -2.49 6.88
CA ALA A 502 -2.19 -2.28 6.75
C ALA A 502 -1.37 -2.64 7.99
N ALA A 503 -1.98 -2.61 9.19
CA ALA A 503 -1.32 -2.99 10.43
C ALA A 503 -1.24 -4.51 10.65
N ALA A 504 -1.99 -5.31 9.89
CA ALA A 504 -1.98 -6.76 10.00
C ALA A 504 -1.04 -7.39 8.95
N PHE A 505 -0.49 -8.58 9.28
CA PHE A 505 0.40 -9.29 8.34
C PHE A 505 -0.33 -9.64 7.02
N PRO A 506 0.27 -9.43 5.85
CA PRO A 506 1.70 -9.14 5.57
C PRO A 506 2.09 -7.66 5.58
N GLY A 507 1.18 -6.72 5.82
CA GLY A 507 1.50 -5.32 6.04
C GLY A 507 0.88 -4.34 5.07
N ALA A 508 1.42 -3.12 5.08
CA ALA A 508 0.97 -2.01 4.27
C ALA A 508 1.19 -2.23 2.76
N GLY A 509 0.53 -1.42 1.96
CA GLY A 509 0.49 -1.51 0.50
C GLY A 509 -0.68 -2.34 -0.02
N ILE A 510 -0.86 -2.37 -1.33
CA ILE A 510 -1.92 -3.15 -1.96
C ILE A 510 -1.48 -4.62 -2.05
N LEU A 511 -1.67 -5.36 -0.94
CA LEU A 511 -1.31 -6.77 -0.82
C LEU A 511 -2.52 -7.70 -0.68
N GLY A 512 -3.55 -7.28 0.07
CA GLY A 512 -4.77 -8.06 0.29
C GLY A 512 -4.64 -9.27 1.23
N GLY A 513 -3.42 -9.67 1.58
CA GLY A 513 -3.17 -10.83 2.43
C GLY A 513 -3.76 -10.71 3.82
N ALA A 514 -3.81 -9.50 4.39
CA ALA A 514 -4.41 -9.25 5.70
C ALA A 514 -5.93 -9.54 5.69
N GLY A 515 -6.64 -9.12 4.65
CA GLY A 515 -8.06 -9.41 4.47
C GLY A 515 -8.33 -10.91 4.37
N ARG A 516 -7.57 -11.61 3.51
CA ARG A 516 -7.68 -13.06 3.38
C ARG A 516 -7.38 -13.80 4.69
N ASN A 517 -6.34 -13.39 5.42
CA ASN A 517 -5.98 -14.00 6.70
C ASN A 517 -7.07 -13.85 7.75
N ALA A 518 -7.69 -12.66 7.83
CA ALA A 518 -8.81 -12.40 8.73
C ALA A 518 -10.02 -13.29 8.40
N ALA A 519 -10.42 -13.35 7.11
CA ALA A 519 -11.51 -14.21 6.67
C ALA A 519 -11.25 -15.69 6.98
N MET A 520 -10.08 -16.22 6.61
CA MET A 520 -9.71 -17.62 6.86
C MET A 520 -9.71 -17.94 8.35
N LYS A 521 -9.31 -16.98 9.19
CA LYS A 521 -9.36 -17.15 10.64
C LYS A 521 -10.78 -17.23 11.17
N VAL A 522 -11.68 -16.35 10.72
CA VAL A 522 -13.11 -16.38 11.09
C VAL A 522 -13.74 -17.70 10.66
N LEU A 523 -13.51 -18.15 9.43
CA LEU A 523 -14.04 -19.41 8.90
C LEU A 523 -13.55 -20.62 9.72
N ALA A 524 -12.27 -20.65 10.08
CA ALA A 524 -11.71 -21.70 10.92
C ALA A 524 -12.32 -21.72 12.34
N ASP A 525 -12.55 -20.55 12.95
CA ASP A 525 -13.16 -20.45 14.28
C ASP A 525 -14.65 -20.85 14.26
N ARG A 526 -15.38 -20.52 13.19
CA ARG A 526 -16.77 -20.99 12.97
C ARG A 526 -16.86 -22.51 12.81
N ALA A 527 -15.98 -23.10 12.00
CA ALA A 527 -15.94 -24.56 11.81
C ALA A 527 -15.65 -25.35 13.10
N ARG A 528 -14.93 -24.74 14.06
CA ARG A 528 -14.67 -25.36 15.37
C ARG A 528 -15.87 -25.27 16.33
N ARG A 529 -16.75 -24.30 16.17
CA ARG A 529 -17.95 -24.15 17.03
C ARG A 529 -19.09 -25.11 16.60
N VAL A 530 -19.05 -25.58 15.35
CA VAL A 530 -20.05 -26.53 14.81
C VAL A 530 -19.69 -27.97 15.13
N ARG A 531 -18.42 -28.24 15.47
CA ARG A 531 -17.95 -29.57 15.96
C ARG A 531 -18.04 -29.66 17.48
#